data_0ed2407eb07ca2ef8d956a30b3e90c11
#
_entry.id   0ed2407eb07ca2ef8d956a30b3e90c11
#
_cell.length_a   1.000
_cell.length_b   1.000
_cell.length_c   1.000
_cell.angle_alpha   90.00
_cell.angle_beta   90.00
_cell.angle_gamma   90.00
#
_symmetry.space_group_name_H-M   'P 1'
#
loop_
_entity.id
_entity.type
_entity.pdbx_description
1 polymer ?
#
loop_
_entity_poly.entity_id
_entity_poly.type
_entity_poly.pdbx_seq_one_letter_code
_entity_poly.pdbx_strand_id
1 'polypeptide(L)'
;MKKTRYTEEQIAFALKQAETGTRVEEVCRKMGISEATFYNWKKKFGGMGVTKLRRLRQLEEENQRLKRLVADLSLDKVMLQEVIKKKVLRPAQKRQAVHFLREAYRISVRRGCGLLMQSRTVYHWQSRRDDRAITLRIREIAETRIRYGCPRIHIQLRREGWPVNHKKTHRIYCLEGLNLRKKRPRRHVSAAHRQQRPVLSGVDQCWSMDFVSDNLFNGRRFRALTVVDNFSRECVAIHAGKSLKGEDMVGVMERLRGLGKRLPVRIQTDNGSEFISKSLDKWAYEHGVTMDSSRPGKPTDNPFIESFNGSLRDECLNIHWFLSLEDPQDKLDNWRREYNHERTHSSLNDMTPAEFIRSLRKDEDL
;
A
#
# COMPACT_ATOMS: atom_id res chain seq x y z
N MET A 1 11.14 -9.12 53.41
CA MET A 1 11.98 -9.87 54.38
C MET A 1 11.28 -9.85 55.75
N LYS A 2 11.28 -10.97 56.46
CA LYS A 2 10.87 -10.96 57.87
C LYS A 2 11.88 -10.10 58.63
N LYS A 3 11.42 -9.03 59.32
CA LYS A 3 12.29 -8.24 60.18
C LYS A 3 12.92 -9.18 61.20
N THR A 4 14.23 -9.19 61.29
CA THR A 4 14.95 -9.94 62.32
C THR A 4 14.58 -9.36 63.69
N ARG A 5 14.26 -10.24 64.60
CA ARG A 5 13.76 -9.88 65.93
C ARG A 5 14.84 -9.25 66.82
N TYR A 6 16.11 -9.34 66.37
CA TYR A 6 17.29 -8.88 67.12
C TYR A 6 18.17 -7.97 66.28
N THR A 7 18.73 -6.93 66.90
CA THR A 7 19.64 -5.98 66.26
C THR A 7 21.06 -6.56 66.18
N GLU A 8 21.88 -6.01 65.24
CA GLU A 8 23.30 -6.40 65.10
C GLU A 8 24.11 -6.21 66.41
N GLU A 9 23.74 -5.18 67.17
CA GLU A 9 24.33 -4.89 68.45
C GLU A 9 24.00 -5.97 69.47
N GLN A 10 22.75 -6.41 69.52
CA GLN A 10 22.31 -7.49 70.40
C GLN A 10 22.95 -8.83 70.02
N ILE A 11 23.11 -9.15 68.74
CA ILE A 11 23.75 -10.36 68.25
C ILE A 11 25.24 -10.35 68.61
N ALA A 12 25.98 -9.24 68.36
CA ALA A 12 27.34 -9.07 68.64
C ALA A 12 27.62 -9.14 70.18
N PHE A 13 26.75 -8.53 70.97
CA PHE A 13 26.84 -8.57 72.44
C PHE A 13 26.66 -9.99 72.96
N ALA A 14 25.65 -10.73 72.46
CA ALA A 14 25.48 -12.12 72.90
C ALA A 14 26.66 -13.00 72.52
N LEU A 15 27.23 -12.87 71.35
CA LEU A 15 28.44 -13.64 70.96
C LEU A 15 29.66 -13.26 71.79
N LYS A 16 29.88 -11.96 72.06
CA LYS A 16 31.00 -11.50 72.90
C LYS A 16 30.89 -11.94 74.34
N GLN A 17 29.67 -11.94 74.93
CA GLN A 17 29.46 -12.47 76.28
C GLN A 17 29.87 -13.95 76.41
N ALA A 18 29.55 -14.78 75.42
CA ALA A 18 29.96 -16.18 75.42
C ALA A 18 31.52 -16.35 75.25
N GLU A 19 32.16 -15.47 74.49
CA GLU A 19 33.62 -15.43 74.29
C GLU A 19 34.31 -14.99 75.53
N THR A 20 33.72 -14.16 76.39
CA THR A 20 34.27 -13.71 77.66
C THR A 20 34.02 -14.68 78.82
N GLY A 21 33.48 -15.89 78.53
CA GLY A 21 33.36 -16.97 79.53
C GLY A 21 31.97 -17.18 80.12
N THR A 22 30.95 -16.43 79.72
CA THR A 22 29.59 -16.67 80.19
C THR A 22 29.03 -17.95 79.55
N ARG A 23 28.39 -18.82 80.32
CA ARG A 23 27.75 -20.05 79.76
C ARG A 23 26.71 -19.74 78.72
N VAL A 24 26.69 -20.46 77.58
CA VAL A 24 25.79 -20.25 76.46
C VAL A 24 24.29 -20.30 76.87
N GLU A 25 23.95 -21.24 77.77
CA GLU A 25 22.61 -21.39 78.33
C GLU A 25 22.10 -20.08 79.00
N GLU A 26 23.01 -19.42 79.75
CA GLU A 26 22.70 -18.19 80.49
C GLU A 26 22.48 -16.98 79.47
N VAL A 27 23.35 -16.90 78.46
CA VAL A 27 23.20 -15.92 77.41
C VAL A 27 21.87 -16.12 76.66
N CYS A 28 21.54 -17.37 76.34
CA CYS A 28 20.26 -17.69 75.67
C CYS A 28 19.07 -17.33 76.52
N ARG A 29 19.12 -17.60 77.85
CA ARG A 29 18.03 -17.24 78.78
C ARG A 29 17.85 -15.71 78.87
N LYS A 30 18.94 -14.95 78.97
CA LYS A 30 18.92 -13.49 79.07
C LYS A 30 18.39 -12.82 77.76
N MET A 31 18.70 -13.42 76.61
CA MET A 31 18.31 -12.87 75.31
C MET A 31 16.98 -13.42 74.80
N GLY A 32 16.39 -14.45 75.46
CA GLY A 32 15.16 -15.08 75.02
C GLY A 32 15.27 -15.81 73.68
N ILE A 33 16.45 -16.45 73.45
CA ILE A 33 16.73 -17.20 72.20
C ILE A 33 16.99 -18.69 72.56
N SER A 34 16.77 -19.56 71.55
CA SER A 34 17.17 -20.96 71.65
C SER A 34 18.71 -21.13 71.50
N GLU A 35 19.29 -22.16 72.06
CA GLU A 35 20.68 -22.49 71.82
C GLU A 35 20.99 -22.72 70.35
N ALA A 36 20.08 -23.36 69.61
CA ALA A 36 20.20 -23.52 68.15
C ALA A 36 20.35 -22.19 67.45
N THR A 37 19.62 -21.15 67.90
CA THR A 37 19.72 -19.79 67.34
C THR A 37 21.07 -19.18 67.67
N PHE A 38 21.56 -19.36 68.90
CA PHE A 38 22.89 -18.87 69.31
C PHE A 38 23.98 -19.51 68.47
N TYR A 39 24.00 -20.85 68.33
CA TYR A 39 25.02 -21.52 67.54
C TYR A 39 24.96 -21.19 66.06
N ASN A 40 23.77 -20.95 65.48
CA ASN A 40 23.66 -20.42 64.18
C ASN A 40 24.25 -19.02 64.05
N TRP A 41 24.09 -18.16 65.06
CA TRP A 41 24.73 -16.85 65.10
C TRP A 41 26.22 -16.98 65.19
N LYS A 42 26.73 -17.88 66.11
CA LYS A 42 28.16 -18.14 66.29
C LYS A 42 28.81 -18.67 65.02
N LYS A 43 28.12 -19.58 64.26
CA LYS A 43 28.59 -20.10 62.98
C LYS A 43 28.63 -19.02 61.88
N LYS A 44 27.69 -18.13 61.88
CA LYS A 44 27.56 -17.10 60.83
C LYS A 44 28.34 -15.81 61.11
N PHE A 45 28.47 -15.44 62.38
CA PHE A 45 28.95 -14.15 62.85
C PHE A 45 30.06 -14.20 63.90
N GLY A 46 30.53 -15.36 64.25
CA GLY A 46 31.61 -15.53 65.29
C GLY A 46 32.86 -14.73 64.91
N GLY A 47 33.40 -14.00 65.84
CA GLY A 47 34.61 -13.16 65.68
C GLY A 47 34.34 -11.84 64.92
N MET A 48 33.09 -11.49 64.60
CA MET A 48 32.78 -10.23 63.96
C MET A 48 32.32 -9.17 64.96
N GLY A 49 32.98 -8.01 64.94
CA GLY A 49 32.52 -6.85 65.70
C GLY A 49 31.25 -6.21 65.05
N VAL A 50 30.52 -5.38 65.79
CA VAL A 50 29.28 -4.71 65.39
C VAL A 50 29.39 -4.02 64.02
N THR A 51 30.51 -3.35 63.79
CA THR A 51 30.75 -2.62 62.50
C THR A 51 30.85 -3.57 61.34
N LYS A 52 31.52 -4.73 61.53
CA LYS A 52 31.61 -5.75 60.45
C LYS A 52 30.27 -6.43 60.18
N LEU A 53 29.47 -6.68 61.22
CA LEU A 53 28.13 -7.23 61.12
C LEU A 53 27.18 -6.29 60.35
N ARG A 54 27.21 -5.00 60.66
CA ARG A 54 26.42 -3.99 59.90
C ARG A 54 26.84 -3.96 58.45
N ARG A 55 28.16 -3.99 58.18
CA ARG A 55 28.68 -4.00 56.80
C ARG A 55 28.30 -5.26 56.05
N LEU A 56 28.37 -6.42 56.68
CA LEU A 56 27.96 -7.70 56.08
C LEU A 56 26.47 -7.65 55.67
N ARG A 57 25.62 -7.14 56.55
CA ARG A 57 24.18 -7.02 56.25
C ARG A 57 23.90 -6.05 55.11
N GLN A 58 24.55 -4.92 55.06
CA GLN A 58 24.48 -4.00 53.97
C GLN A 58 24.85 -4.64 52.62
N LEU A 59 25.98 -5.40 52.63
CA LEU A 59 26.42 -6.11 51.42
C LEU A 59 25.49 -7.24 51.02
N GLU A 60 24.88 -7.96 51.97
CA GLU A 60 23.88 -8.99 51.68
C GLU A 60 22.59 -8.35 51.04
N GLU A 61 22.15 -7.23 51.60
CA GLU A 61 20.99 -6.49 51.05
C GLU A 61 21.29 -5.92 49.66
N GLU A 62 22.46 -5.34 49.46
CA GLU A 62 22.93 -4.84 48.18
C GLU A 62 23.04 -5.96 47.14
N ASN A 63 23.65 -7.08 47.51
CA ASN A 63 23.79 -8.25 46.65
C ASN A 63 22.41 -8.82 46.24
N GLN A 64 21.48 -8.88 47.19
CA GLN A 64 20.11 -9.30 46.89
C GLN A 64 19.37 -8.33 45.94
N ARG A 65 19.61 -7.03 46.15
CA ARG A 65 19.08 -5.99 45.25
C ARG A 65 19.69 -6.11 43.84
N LEU A 66 21.02 -6.27 43.75
CA LEU A 66 21.74 -6.42 42.48
C LEU A 66 21.30 -7.69 41.73
N LYS A 67 21.17 -8.82 42.44
CA LYS A 67 20.68 -10.07 41.83
C LYS A 67 19.30 -9.92 41.22
N ARG A 68 18.37 -9.22 41.89
CA ARG A 68 17.03 -8.92 41.33
C ARG A 68 17.11 -8.03 40.10
N LEU A 69 17.94 -6.97 40.16
CA LEU A 69 18.13 -6.05 39.06
C LEU A 69 18.70 -6.75 37.81
N VAL A 70 19.73 -7.60 38.01
CA VAL A 70 20.31 -8.38 36.91
C VAL A 70 19.31 -9.34 36.28
N ALA A 71 18.51 -10.02 37.11
CA ALA A 71 17.46 -10.92 36.60
C ALA A 71 16.43 -10.15 35.77
N ASP A 72 15.95 -8.99 36.24
CA ASP A 72 15.00 -8.14 35.54
C ASP A 72 15.57 -7.61 34.22
N LEU A 73 16.81 -7.09 34.24
CA LEU A 73 17.48 -6.58 33.05
C LEU A 73 17.75 -7.68 32.01
N SER A 74 18.12 -8.88 32.45
CA SER A 74 18.35 -10.01 31.56
C SER A 74 17.06 -10.43 30.88
N LEU A 75 15.94 -10.47 31.59
CA LEU A 75 14.64 -10.76 31.04
C LEU A 75 14.18 -9.65 30.05
N ASP A 76 14.35 -8.39 30.42
CA ASP A 76 14.02 -7.25 29.56
C ASP A 76 14.84 -7.29 28.26
N LYS A 77 16.12 -7.62 28.34
CA LYS A 77 17.01 -7.80 27.18
C LYS A 77 16.48 -8.87 26.23
N VAL A 78 16.12 -10.04 26.74
CA VAL A 78 15.56 -11.14 25.91
C VAL A 78 14.26 -10.70 25.23
N MET A 79 13.35 -10.10 25.99
CA MET A 79 12.07 -9.59 25.46
C MET A 79 12.27 -8.56 24.35
N LEU A 80 13.19 -7.60 24.55
CA LEU A 80 13.51 -6.59 23.55
C LEU A 80 14.13 -7.19 22.28
N GLN A 81 15.05 -8.16 22.44
CA GLN A 81 15.65 -8.85 21.30
C GLN A 81 14.63 -9.57 20.44
N GLU A 82 13.64 -10.24 21.04
CA GLU A 82 12.56 -10.89 20.28
C GLU A 82 11.67 -9.91 19.55
N VAL A 83 11.35 -8.77 20.17
CA VAL A 83 10.55 -7.71 19.55
C VAL A 83 11.30 -7.06 18.40
N ILE A 84 12.62 -6.79 18.55
CA ILE A 84 13.45 -6.18 17.50
C ILE A 84 13.53 -7.08 16.26
N LYS A 85 13.61 -8.40 16.42
CA LYS A 85 13.56 -9.34 15.29
C LYS A 85 12.29 -9.14 14.42
N LYS A 86 11.19 -8.64 14.98
CA LYS A 86 9.92 -8.37 14.29
C LYS A 86 9.82 -6.96 13.67
N LYS A 87 10.90 -6.18 13.64
CA LYS A 87 10.96 -4.81 13.06
C LYS A 87 9.81 -3.90 13.50
N VAL A 88 9.68 -3.67 14.80
CA VAL A 88 8.60 -2.83 15.38
C VAL A 88 8.89 -1.36 15.15
N LEU A 89 8.14 -0.69 14.25
CA LEU A 89 8.37 0.70 13.88
C LEU A 89 7.20 1.65 14.20
N ARG A 90 5.95 1.16 14.17
CA ARG A 90 4.74 1.99 14.27
C ARG A 90 3.93 1.72 15.55
N PRO A 91 3.12 2.68 16.04
CA PRO A 91 2.32 2.47 17.26
C PRO A 91 1.42 1.23 17.24
N ALA A 92 0.84 0.89 16.11
CA ALA A 92 0.04 -0.33 15.94
C ALA A 92 0.88 -1.60 16.13
N GLN A 93 2.09 -1.64 15.56
CA GLN A 93 3.03 -2.74 15.71
C GLN A 93 3.55 -2.84 17.15
N LYS A 94 3.81 -1.69 17.80
CA LYS A 94 4.15 -1.66 19.22
C LYS A 94 3.03 -2.25 20.10
N ARG A 95 1.74 -1.95 19.79
CA ARG A 95 0.61 -2.57 20.49
C ARG A 95 0.61 -4.09 20.37
N GLN A 96 0.80 -4.61 19.14
CA GLN A 96 0.90 -6.05 18.89
C GLN A 96 2.08 -6.67 19.64
N ALA A 97 3.23 -5.97 19.68
CA ALA A 97 4.39 -6.41 20.43
C ALA A 97 4.15 -6.42 21.95
N VAL A 98 3.46 -5.40 22.52
CA VAL A 98 3.05 -5.41 23.93
C VAL A 98 2.12 -6.60 24.22
N HIS A 99 1.18 -6.88 23.32
CA HIS A 99 0.28 -8.02 23.45
C HIS A 99 1.05 -9.35 23.44
N PHE A 100 1.95 -9.53 22.50
CA PHE A 100 2.84 -10.68 22.44
C PHE A 100 3.67 -10.85 23.73
N LEU A 101 4.31 -9.77 24.21
CA LEU A 101 5.11 -9.83 25.45
C LEU A 101 4.26 -10.19 26.66
N ARG A 102 3.02 -9.75 26.71
CA ARG A 102 2.08 -10.08 27.78
C ARG A 102 1.70 -11.55 27.78
N GLU A 103 1.47 -12.12 26.60
CA GLU A 103 1.11 -13.53 26.46
C GLU A 103 2.30 -14.47 26.68
N ALA A 104 3.44 -14.19 26.03
CA ALA A 104 4.63 -15.04 26.09
C ALA A 104 5.34 -14.99 27.43
N TYR A 105 5.44 -13.81 28.06
CA TYR A 105 6.20 -13.60 29.28
C TYR A 105 5.37 -13.27 30.52
N ARG A 106 4.03 -13.25 30.39
CA ARG A 106 3.08 -12.93 31.46
C ARG A 106 3.37 -11.62 32.20
N ILE A 107 3.94 -10.64 31.51
CA ILE A 107 4.25 -9.34 32.09
C ILE A 107 3.03 -8.42 32.10
N SER A 108 3.06 -7.39 32.98
CA SER A 108 2.01 -6.38 33.03
C SER A 108 2.05 -5.46 31.81
N VAL A 109 0.89 -4.90 31.41
CA VAL A 109 0.79 -3.87 30.35
C VAL A 109 1.71 -2.69 30.63
N ARG A 110 1.86 -2.29 31.94
CA ARG A 110 2.75 -1.19 32.35
C ARG A 110 4.20 -1.49 31.98
N ARG A 111 4.68 -2.70 32.27
CA ARG A 111 6.06 -3.12 31.96
C ARG A 111 6.27 -3.22 30.44
N GLY A 112 5.36 -3.87 29.72
CA GLY A 112 5.44 -4.01 28.27
C GLY A 112 5.41 -2.66 27.51
N CYS A 113 4.56 -1.74 27.96
CA CYS A 113 4.54 -0.37 27.42
C CYS A 113 5.83 0.39 27.73
N GLY A 114 6.40 0.22 28.95
CA GLY A 114 7.67 0.84 29.33
C GLY A 114 8.83 0.36 28.46
N LEU A 115 8.94 -0.95 28.25
CA LEU A 115 9.99 -1.57 27.41
C LEU A 115 9.98 -1.04 25.97
N LEU A 116 8.81 -0.82 25.40
CA LEU A 116 8.64 -0.35 24.02
C LEU A 116 8.49 1.16 23.89
N MET A 117 8.70 1.92 24.97
CA MET A 117 8.52 3.38 25.02
C MET A 117 7.17 3.80 24.41
N GLN A 118 6.09 3.13 24.81
CA GLN A 118 4.73 3.43 24.37
C GLN A 118 3.87 3.85 25.55
N SER A 119 3.13 4.95 25.39
CA SER A 119 2.18 5.36 26.42
C SER A 119 1.03 4.36 26.54
N ARG A 120 0.55 4.11 27.78
CA ARG A 120 -0.60 3.24 28.03
C ARG A 120 -1.89 3.77 27.38
N THR A 121 -2.03 5.08 27.31
CA THR A 121 -3.16 5.72 26.61
C THR A 121 -3.17 5.34 25.13
N VAL A 122 -2.00 5.37 24.45
CA VAL A 122 -1.88 4.96 23.05
C VAL A 122 -2.08 3.45 22.90
N TYR A 123 -1.68 2.64 23.89
CA TYR A 123 -1.92 1.19 23.88
C TYR A 123 -3.42 0.86 23.93
N HIS A 124 -4.18 1.51 24.81
CA HIS A 124 -5.62 1.28 24.96
C HIS A 124 -6.47 2.05 23.94
N TRP A 125 -5.88 3.00 23.22
CA TRP A 125 -6.62 3.80 22.26
C TRP A 125 -7.17 2.93 21.13
N GLN A 126 -8.47 2.98 20.92
CA GLN A 126 -9.17 2.37 19.79
C GLN A 126 -9.77 3.47 18.92
N SER A 127 -9.69 3.27 17.61
CA SER A 127 -10.32 4.20 16.67
C SER A 127 -11.85 4.08 16.79
N ARG A 128 -12.50 5.20 17.05
CA ARG A 128 -13.97 5.30 17.05
C ARG A 128 -14.54 5.62 15.65
N ARG A 129 -13.68 5.63 14.63
CA ARG A 129 -14.10 5.94 13.26
C ARG A 129 -14.82 4.74 12.68
N ASP A 130 -16.05 4.97 12.23
CA ASP A 130 -16.75 3.97 11.42
C ASP A 130 -16.38 4.20 9.94
N ASP A 131 -15.57 3.33 9.43
CA ASP A 131 -15.12 3.34 8.04
C ASP A 131 -15.77 2.17 7.24
N ARG A 132 -16.72 1.42 7.82
CA ARG A 132 -17.27 0.20 7.22
C ARG A 132 -17.93 0.44 5.87
N ALA A 133 -18.83 1.40 5.80
CA ALA A 133 -19.58 1.70 4.58
C ALA A 133 -18.65 2.12 3.42
N ILE A 134 -17.69 3.01 3.70
CA ILE A 134 -16.73 3.45 2.68
C ILE A 134 -15.74 2.33 2.31
N THR A 135 -15.37 1.47 3.24
CA THR A 135 -14.50 0.31 2.96
C THR A 135 -15.18 -0.66 2.02
N LEU A 136 -16.47 -0.97 2.27
CA LEU A 136 -17.29 -1.78 1.38
C LEU A 136 -17.33 -1.17 -0.02
N ARG A 137 -17.64 0.13 -0.14
CA ARG A 137 -17.72 0.79 -1.44
C ARG A 137 -16.39 0.80 -2.18
N ILE A 138 -15.26 1.04 -1.49
CA ILE A 138 -13.92 0.96 -2.09
C ILE A 138 -13.65 -0.44 -2.65
N ARG A 139 -14.06 -1.49 -1.93
CA ARG A 139 -13.89 -2.88 -2.34
C ARG A 139 -14.73 -3.20 -3.57
N GLU A 140 -16.00 -2.82 -3.58
CA GLU A 140 -16.92 -2.98 -4.72
C GLU A 140 -16.36 -2.32 -5.99
N ILE A 141 -15.89 -1.06 -5.89
CA ILE A 141 -15.28 -0.36 -7.03
C ILE A 141 -14.02 -1.09 -7.50
N ALA A 142 -13.18 -1.58 -6.58
CA ALA A 142 -11.94 -2.27 -6.93
C ALA A 142 -12.20 -3.64 -7.57
N GLU A 143 -13.24 -4.35 -7.18
CA GLU A 143 -13.66 -5.63 -7.74
C GLU A 143 -14.26 -5.45 -9.14
N THR A 144 -15.11 -4.45 -9.33
CA THR A 144 -15.72 -4.13 -10.63
C THR A 144 -14.68 -3.57 -11.61
N ARG A 145 -13.75 -2.76 -11.13
CA ARG A 145 -12.74 -2.05 -11.93
C ARG A 145 -11.33 -2.45 -11.49
N ILE A 146 -10.93 -3.67 -11.82
CA ILE A 146 -9.71 -4.34 -11.33
C ILE A 146 -8.44 -3.49 -11.51
N ARG A 147 -8.37 -2.66 -12.55
CA ARG A 147 -7.21 -1.80 -12.85
C ARG A 147 -7.30 -0.38 -12.31
N TYR A 148 -8.36 -0.07 -11.55
CA TYR A 148 -8.47 1.24 -10.92
C TYR A 148 -7.53 1.31 -9.70
N GLY A 149 -6.56 2.21 -9.77
CA GLY A 149 -5.71 2.55 -8.62
C GLY A 149 -6.42 3.52 -7.68
N CYS A 150 -5.86 3.68 -6.48
CA CYS A 150 -6.39 4.57 -5.45
C CYS A 150 -6.84 5.97 -5.94
N PRO A 151 -6.13 6.68 -6.85
CA PRO A 151 -6.59 7.98 -7.34
C PRO A 151 -7.94 7.91 -8.06
N ARG A 152 -8.13 6.94 -8.95
CA ARG A 152 -9.41 6.79 -9.68
C ARG A 152 -10.56 6.38 -8.76
N ILE A 153 -10.30 5.46 -7.82
CA ILE A 153 -11.28 5.08 -6.81
C ILE A 153 -11.70 6.32 -5.97
N HIS A 154 -10.75 7.17 -5.62
CA HIS A 154 -11.05 8.41 -4.90
C HIS A 154 -11.93 9.35 -5.71
N ILE A 155 -11.63 9.54 -7.01
CA ILE A 155 -12.44 10.36 -7.92
C ILE A 155 -13.85 9.78 -8.01
N GLN A 156 -13.99 8.47 -8.19
CA GLN A 156 -15.28 7.79 -8.26
C GLN A 156 -16.11 8.01 -6.99
N LEU A 157 -15.51 7.82 -5.81
CA LEU A 157 -16.18 8.09 -4.53
C LEU A 157 -16.64 9.55 -4.42
N ARG A 158 -15.83 10.51 -4.88
CA ARG A 158 -16.19 11.92 -4.87
C ARG A 158 -17.38 12.20 -5.79
N ARG A 159 -17.45 11.56 -6.96
CA ARG A 159 -18.56 11.64 -7.91
C ARG A 159 -19.85 11.05 -7.34
N GLU A 160 -19.73 9.99 -6.56
CA GLU A 160 -20.86 9.38 -5.83
C GLU A 160 -21.31 10.19 -4.60
N GLY A 161 -20.70 11.36 -4.35
CA GLY A 161 -21.07 12.24 -3.26
C GLY A 161 -20.45 11.89 -1.89
N TRP A 162 -19.48 10.96 -1.81
CA TRP A 162 -18.81 10.65 -0.57
C TRP A 162 -17.89 11.81 -0.14
N PRO A 163 -18.10 12.43 1.05
CA PRO A 163 -17.26 13.50 1.55
C PRO A 163 -15.96 12.93 2.14
N VAL A 164 -15.09 12.39 1.29
CA VAL A 164 -13.86 11.73 1.72
C VAL A 164 -12.60 12.49 1.30
N ASN A 165 -11.60 12.47 2.17
CA ASN A 165 -10.28 12.97 1.84
C ASN A 165 -9.47 11.86 1.18
N HIS A 166 -8.67 12.21 0.19
CA HIS A 166 -7.74 11.32 -0.51
C HIS A 166 -6.83 10.51 0.43
N LYS A 167 -6.34 11.13 1.55
CA LYS A 167 -5.56 10.42 2.57
C LYS A 167 -6.35 9.30 3.26
N LYS A 168 -7.67 9.49 3.47
CA LYS A 168 -8.55 8.47 4.05
C LYS A 168 -8.76 7.33 3.06
N THR A 169 -9.06 7.64 1.80
CA THR A 169 -9.19 6.64 0.73
C THR A 169 -7.92 5.82 0.58
N HIS A 170 -6.75 6.47 0.51
CA HIS A 170 -5.45 5.78 0.39
C HIS A 170 -5.17 4.87 1.58
N ARG A 171 -5.46 5.32 2.80
CA ARG A 171 -5.28 4.48 4.00
C ARG A 171 -6.12 3.22 3.94
N ILE A 172 -7.42 3.35 3.61
CA ILE A 172 -8.33 2.20 3.50
C ILE A 172 -7.89 1.27 2.36
N TYR A 173 -7.59 1.83 1.19
CA TYR A 173 -7.09 1.09 0.03
C TYR A 173 -5.85 0.23 0.34
N CYS A 174 -4.90 0.78 1.12
CA CYS A 174 -3.72 0.03 1.56
C CYS A 174 -4.05 -1.03 2.61
N LEU A 175 -4.99 -0.77 3.54
CA LEU A 175 -5.41 -1.73 4.56
C LEU A 175 -6.12 -2.95 3.95
N GLU A 176 -6.91 -2.73 2.89
CA GLU A 176 -7.60 -3.78 2.14
C GLU A 176 -6.65 -4.56 1.19
N GLY A 177 -5.37 -4.18 1.11
CA GLY A 177 -4.39 -4.88 0.27
C GLY A 177 -4.59 -4.68 -1.24
N LEU A 178 -5.38 -3.69 -1.65
CA LEU A 178 -5.75 -3.42 -3.04
C LEU A 178 -4.62 -2.81 -3.88
N ASN A 179 -3.41 -2.70 -3.34
CA ASN A 179 -2.28 -2.07 -4.00
C ASN A 179 -1.90 -2.79 -5.30
N LEU A 180 -2.06 -2.12 -6.42
CA LEU A 180 -1.59 -2.61 -7.71
C LEU A 180 -0.06 -2.72 -7.72
N ARG A 181 0.46 -3.89 -8.08
CA ARG A 181 1.91 -4.09 -8.23
C ARG A 181 2.38 -3.32 -9.47
N LYS A 182 3.11 -2.23 -9.28
CA LYS A 182 3.75 -1.48 -10.38
C LYS A 182 5.22 -1.87 -10.47
N LYS A 183 5.68 -2.25 -11.67
CA LYS A 183 7.12 -2.29 -11.93
C LYS A 183 7.66 -0.87 -11.79
N ARG A 184 8.73 -0.68 -11.00
CA ARG A 184 9.41 0.61 -10.94
C ARG A 184 9.92 0.93 -12.35
N PRO A 185 9.57 2.09 -12.94
CA PRO A 185 10.13 2.47 -14.24
C PRO A 185 11.66 2.56 -14.10
N ARG A 186 12.39 1.94 -15.03
CA ARG A 186 13.82 2.18 -15.15
C ARG A 186 14.00 3.67 -15.48
N ARG A 187 14.95 4.32 -14.82
CA ARG A 187 15.30 5.69 -15.20
C ARG A 187 15.83 5.65 -16.63
N HIS A 188 15.05 6.18 -17.57
CA HIS A 188 15.51 6.39 -18.93
C HIS A 188 16.16 7.76 -19.00
N VAL A 189 17.35 7.81 -19.56
CA VAL A 189 17.97 9.08 -19.95
C VAL A 189 17.04 9.73 -20.97
N SER A 190 16.60 10.95 -20.70
CA SER A 190 15.77 11.70 -21.63
C SER A 190 16.54 11.90 -22.94
N ALA A 191 15.99 11.43 -24.05
CA ALA A 191 16.59 11.70 -25.36
C ALA A 191 16.44 13.19 -25.64
N ALA A 192 17.58 13.87 -25.86
CA ALA A 192 17.65 15.32 -26.12
C ALA A 192 16.93 15.76 -27.41
N HIS A 193 16.47 14.83 -28.23
CA HIS A 193 15.92 15.10 -29.57
C HIS A 193 14.44 14.67 -29.73
N ARG A 194 13.60 14.90 -28.71
CA ARG A 194 12.15 14.77 -28.92
C ARG A 194 11.69 15.96 -29.74
N GLN A 195 11.21 15.70 -30.96
CA GLN A 195 10.47 16.74 -31.70
C GLN A 195 9.27 17.22 -30.86
N GLN A 196 9.07 18.52 -30.83
CA GLN A 196 7.90 19.12 -30.21
C GLN A 196 6.65 18.62 -30.95
N ARG A 197 5.74 18.00 -30.19
CA ARG A 197 4.46 17.58 -30.72
C ARG A 197 3.64 18.81 -31.04
N PRO A 198 2.90 18.83 -32.17
CA PRO A 198 1.98 19.91 -32.44
C PRO A 198 0.96 20.01 -31.31
N VAL A 199 0.77 21.20 -30.79
CA VAL A 199 -0.23 21.48 -29.77
C VAL A 199 -1.60 21.43 -30.45
N LEU A 200 -2.44 20.49 -30.01
CA LEU A 200 -3.82 20.40 -30.50
C LEU A 200 -4.69 21.40 -29.73
N SER A 201 -5.52 22.14 -30.42
CA SER A 201 -6.39 23.18 -29.86
C SER A 201 -7.86 22.78 -29.84
N GLY A 202 -8.26 21.71 -30.54
CA GLY A 202 -9.66 21.30 -30.62
C GLY A 202 -9.85 19.81 -30.92
N VAL A 203 -11.10 19.39 -30.79
CA VAL A 203 -11.58 18.06 -31.13
C VAL A 203 -11.49 17.82 -32.62
N ASP A 204 -11.28 16.59 -33.03
CA ASP A 204 -11.20 16.16 -34.44
C ASP A 204 -10.08 16.82 -35.27
N GLN A 205 -9.08 17.41 -34.63
CA GLN A 205 -7.86 17.87 -35.29
C GLN A 205 -6.89 16.74 -35.63
N CYS A 206 -6.76 15.76 -34.75
CA CYS A 206 -5.86 14.64 -34.95
C CYS A 206 -6.41 13.39 -34.29
N TRP A 207 -6.68 12.38 -35.08
CA TRP A 207 -6.98 11.04 -34.59
C TRP A 207 -5.74 10.14 -34.64
N SER A 208 -5.63 9.22 -33.71
CA SER A 208 -4.65 8.15 -33.76
C SER A 208 -5.36 6.83 -34.05
N MET A 209 -4.78 6.04 -34.94
CA MET A 209 -5.25 4.70 -35.29
C MET A 209 -4.18 3.65 -35.06
N ASP A 210 -4.57 2.48 -34.56
CA ASP A 210 -3.68 1.34 -34.36
C ASP A 210 -4.46 0.03 -34.30
N PHE A 211 -3.74 -1.09 -34.40
CA PHE A 211 -4.30 -2.43 -34.28
C PHE A 211 -3.90 -3.12 -32.99
N VAL A 212 -4.87 -3.71 -32.32
CA VAL A 212 -4.64 -4.61 -31.19
C VAL A 212 -5.05 -6.03 -31.62
N SER A 213 -4.20 -7.01 -31.36
CA SER A 213 -4.50 -8.42 -31.65
C SER A 213 -4.76 -9.20 -30.37
N ASP A 214 -5.71 -10.15 -30.45
CA ASP A 214 -5.96 -11.11 -29.39
C ASP A 214 -6.46 -12.44 -30.00
N ASN A 215 -6.74 -13.45 -29.17
CA ASN A 215 -7.17 -14.76 -29.61
C ASN A 215 -8.58 -15.09 -29.11
N LEU A 216 -9.35 -15.75 -29.95
CA LEU A 216 -10.57 -16.43 -29.54
C LEU A 216 -10.25 -17.66 -28.69
N PHE A 217 -11.23 -18.17 -27.96
CA PHE A 217 -11.10 -19.38 -27.13
C PHE A 217 -10.61 -20.62 -27.92
N ASN A 218 -10.96 -20.70 -29.18
CA ASN A 218 -10.53 -21.76 -30.10
C ASN A 218 -9.12 -21.55 -30.70
N GLY A 219 -8.34 -20.56 -30.21
CA GLY A 219 -7.00 -20.23 -30.64
C GLY A 219 -6.90 -19.42 -31.94
N ARG A 220 -8.02 -19.11 -32.60
CA ARG A 220 -8.00 -18.25 -33.79
C ARG A 220 -7.73 -16.80 -33.39
N ARG A 221 -6.80 -16.16 -34.11
CA ARG A 221 -6.48 -14.75 -33.88
C ARG A 221 -7.55 -13.86 -34.48
N PHE A 222 -7.87 -12.78 -33.77
CA PHE A 222 -8.60 -11.64 -34.28
C PHE A 222 -7.83 -10.34 -34.05
N ARG A 223 -8.19 -9.31 -34.78
CA ARG A 223 -7.62 -7.95 -34.64
C ARG A 223 -8.73 -6.96 -34.36
N ALA A 224 -8.43 -5.93 -33.62
CA ALA A 224 -9.32 -4.80 -33.41
C ALA A 224 -8.63 -3.51 -33.87
N LEU A 225 -9.25 -2.79 -34.79
CA LEU A 225 -8.86 -1.45 -35.14
C LEU A 225 -9.36 -0.51 -34.04
N THR A 226 -8.48 0.32 -33.52
CA THR A 226 -8.79 1.34 -32.51
C THR A 226 -8.57 2.73 -33.08
N VAL A 227 -9.50 3.65 -32.85
CA VAL A 227 -9.47 5.04 -33.30
C VAL A 227 -9.75 5.95 -32.13
N VAL A 228 -8.83 6.85 -31.82
CA VAL A 228 -8.90 7.75 -30.65
C VAL A 228 -8.61 9.18 -31.08
N ASP A 229 -9.42 10.12 -30.60
CA ASP A 229 -9.12 11.54 -30.73
C ASP A 229 -8.03 11.95 -29.72
N ASN A 230 -6.96 12.53 -30.24
CA ASN A 230 -5.79 12.88 -29.42
C ASN A 230 -6.04 14.07 -28.49
N PHE A 231 -7.02 14.90 -28.75
CA PHE A 231 -7.35 16.05 -27.91
C PHE A 231 -8.30 15.65 -26.77
N SER A 232 -9.48 15.15 -27.12
CA SER A 232 -10.53 14.78 -26.14
C SER A 232 -10.33 13.43 -25.47
N ARG A 233 -9.41 12.60 -25.96
CA ARG A 233 -9.23 11.19 -25.54
C ARG A 233 -10.43 10.31 -25.86
N GLU A 234 -11.39 10.78 -26.62
CA GLU A 234 -12.56 9.99 -27.01
C GLU A 234 -12.13 8.78 -27.84
N CYS A 235 -12.62 7.63 -27.47
CA CYS A 235 -12.55 6.46 -28.33
C CYS A 235 -13.64 6.58 -29.41
N VAL A 236 -13.24 7.01 -30.59
CA VAL A 236 -14.15 7.28 -31.71
C VAL A 236 -14.72 5.98 -32.27
N ALA A 237 -13.85 4.97 -32.45
CA ALA A 237 -14.27 3.66 -32.92
C ALA A 237 -13.39 2.55 -32.40
N ILE A 238 -13.98 1.37 -32.21
CA ILE A 238 -13.28 0.08 -32.10
C ILE A 238 -14.02 -0.89 -33.05
N HIS A 239 -13.25 -1.57 -33.91
CA HIS A 239 -13.82 -2.54 -34.83
C HIS A 239 -13.00 -3.84 -34.83
N ALA A 240 -13.66 -4.94 -34.48
CA ALA A 240 -13.03 -6.27 -34.44
C ALA A 240 -13.28 -7.01 -35.77
N GLY A 241 -12.24 -7.72 -36.23
CA GLY A 241 -12.34 -8.54 -37.42
C GLY A 241 -11.27 -9.62 -37.45
N LYS A 242 -11.46 -10.64 -38.26
CA LYS A 242 -10.50 -11.71 -38.46
C LYS A 242 -9.21 -11.22 -39.14
N SER A 243 -9.41 -10.39 -40.18
CA SER A 243 -8.34 -9.78 -40.97
C SER A 243 -8.85 -8.43 -41.42
N LEU A 244 -8.25 -7.36 -40.91
CA LEU A 244 -8.64 -6.00 -41.20
C LEU A 244 -7.70 -5.43 -42.28
N LYS A 245 -8.25 -5.17 -43.47
CA LYS A 245 -7.54 -4.60 -44.60
C LYS A 245 -7.85 -3.11 -44.75
N GLY A 246 -7.21 -2.43 -45.69
CA GLY A 246 -7.47 -1.02 -46.00
C GLY A 246 -8.94 -0.70 -46.30
N GLU A 247 -9.62 -1.58 -47.01
CA GLU A 247 -11.06 -1.44 -47.31
C GLU A 247 -11.94 -1.51 -46.05
N ASP A 248 -11.60 -2.37 -45.09
CA ASP A 248 -12.35 -2.46 -43.84
C ASP A 248 -12.21 -1.17 -43.03
N MET A 249 -10.99 -0.58 -43.05
CA MET A 249 -10.74 0.73 -42.39
C MET A 249 -11.55 1.83 -43.06
N VAL A 250 -11.56 1.90 -44.38
CA VAL A 250 -12.44 2.84 -45.11
C VAL A 250 -13.91 2.63 -44.73
N GLY A 251 -14.35 1.38 -44.65
CA GLY A 251 -15.70 1.04 -44.18
C GLY A 251 -16.01 1.55 -42.75
N VAL A 252 -15.05 1.53 -41.86
CA VAL A 252 -15.19 2.10 -40.49
C VAL A 252 -15.32 3.63 -40.58
N MET A 253 -14.47 4.29 -41.36
CA MET A 253 -14.47 5.73 -41.51
C MET A 253 -15.74 6.25 -42.15
N GLU A 254 -16.25 5.57 -43.18
CA GLU A 254 -17.53 5.88 -43.83
C GLU A 254 -18.75 5.70 -42.90
N ARG A 255 -18.72 4.65 -42.07
CA ARG A 255 -19.74 4.48 -41.02
C ARG A 255 -19.75 5.64 -40.03
N LEU A 256 -18.57 6.10 -39.58
CA LEU A 256 -18.46 7.25 -38.70
C LEU A 256 -19.02 8.52 -39.36
N ARG A 257 -18.70 8.75 -40.63
CA ARG A 257 -19.22 9.86 -41.40
C ARG A 257 -20.74 9.78 -41.54
N GLY A 258 -21.26 8.60 -41.84
CA GLY A 258 -22.70 8.35 -41.94
C GLY A 258 -23.49 8.57 -40.65
N LEU A 259 -22.84 8.42 -39.51
CA LEU A 259 -23.36 8.72 -38.17
C LEU A 259 -23.24 10.22 -37.80
N GLY A 260 -22.83 11.08 -38.75
CA GLY A 260 -22.66 12.51 -38.52
C GLY A 260 -21.42 12.92 -37.73
N LYS A 261 -20.46 12.01 -37.56
CA LYS A 261 -19.18 12.34 -36.91
C LYS A 261 -18.35 13.19 -37.88
N ARG A 262 -17.81 14.31 -37.39
CA ARG A 262 -16.87 15.13 -38.15
C ARG A 262 -15.58 14.33 -38.38
N LEU A 263 -15.07 14.36 -39.62
CA LEU A 263 -13.82 13.71 -39.95
C LEU A 263 -12.63 14.53 -39.41
N PRO A 264 -11.48 13.89 -39.05
CA PRO A 264 -10.33 14.57 -38.51
C PRO A 264 -9.56 15.31 -39.64
N VAL A 265 -8.85 16.37 -39.29
CA VAL A 265 -7.93 17.02 -40.20
C VAL A 265 -6.73 16.11 -40.51
N ARG A 266 -6.30 15.33 -39.53
CA ARG A 266 -5.13 14.43 -39.65
C ARG A 266 -5.39 13.12 -38.93
N ILE A 267 -4.88 12.03 -39.49
CA ILE A 267 -4.85 10.71 -38.86
C ILE A 267 -3.39 10.28 -38.68
N GLN A 268 -3.03 9.97 -37.46
CA GLN A 268 -1.73 9.45 -37.08
C GLN A 268 -1.77 7.93 -37.00
N THR A 269 -0.89 7.24 -37.73
CA THR A 269 -0.81 5.78 -37.80
C THR A 269 0.62 5.32 -37.55
N ASP A 270 0.80 4.03 -37.30
CA ASP A 270 2.10 3.39 -37.43
C ASP A 270 2.40 3.06 -38.92
N ASN A 271 3.58 2.47 -39.19
CA ASN A 271 3.96 2.06 -40.55
C ASN A 271 3.47 0.64 -40.88
N GLY A 272 2.38 0.19 -40.32
CA GLY A 272 1.78 -1.09 -40.67
C GLY A 272 1.39 -1.13 -42.15
N SER A 273 1.64 -2.26 -42.82
CA SER A 273 1.29 -2.46 -44.23
C SER A 273 -0.18 -2.19 -44.55
N GLU A 274 -1.03 -2.34 -43.56
CA GLU A 274 -2.45 -2.15 -43.63
C GLU A 274 -2.84 -0.66 -43.75
N PHE A 275 -2.09 0.21 -43.11
CA PHE A 275 -2.26 1.67 -43.16
C PHE A 275 -1.68 2.28 -44.42
N ILE A 276 -0.73 1.57 -45.06
CA ILE A 276 -0.16 1.97 -46.37
C ILE A 276 -0.95 1.26 -47.46
N SER A 277 -2.22 1.62 -47.62
CA SER A 277 -3.10 0.98 -48.61
C SER A 277 -3.69 2.03 -49.59
N LYS A 278 -3.71 1.66 -50.89
CA LYS A 278 -4.27 2.53 -51.94
C LYS A 278 -5.71 2.97 -51.66
N SER A 279 -6.49 2.09 -51.04
CA SER A 279 -7.90 2.40 -50.70
C SER A 279 -8.01 3.46 -49.61
N LEU A 280 -7.15 3.38 -48.54
CA LEU A 280 -7.17 4.35 -47.47
C LEU A 280 -6.57 5.70 -47.92
N ASP A 281 -5.49 5.68 -48.70
CA ASP A 281 -4.88 6.89 -49.24
C ASP A 281 -5.84 7.62 -50.18
N LYS A 282 -6.55 6.90 -51.05
CA LYS A 282 -7.59 7.46 -51.94
C LYS A 282 -8.71 8.08 -51.12
N TRP A 283 -9.22 7.36 -50.13
CA TRP A 283 -10.27 7.86 -49.24
C TRP A 283 -9.83 9.13 -48.49
N ALA A 284 -8.62 9.15 -47.95
CA ALA A 284 -8.08 10.31 -47.24
C ALA A 284 -7.95 11.53 -48.16
N TYR A 285 -7.49 11.33 -49.37
CA TYR A 285 -7.41 12.40 -50.40
C TYR A 285 -8.78 12.96 -50.75
N GLU A 286 -9.78 12.09 -51.01
CA GLU A 286 -11.16 12.49 -51.37
C GLU A 286 -11.84 13.28 -50.25
N HIS A 287 -11.46 13.06 -48.98
CA HIS A 287 -12.08 13.72 -47.84
C HIS A 287 -11.20 14.82 -47.20
N GLY A 288 -10.07 15.14 -47.82
CA GLY A 288 -9.17 16.18 -47.30
C GLY A 288 -8.50 15.84 -45.98
N VAL A 289 -8.32 14.53 -45.65
CA VAL A 289 -7.68 14.05 -44.44
C VAL A 289 -6.22 13.79 -44.71
N THR A 290 -5.32 14.33 -43.86
CA THR A 290 -3.89 14.09 -43.98
C THR A 290 -3.48 12.81 -43.21
N MET A 291 -2.87 11.88 -43.92
CA MET A 291 -2.26 10.69 -43.29
C MET A 291 -0.86 11.01 -42.79
N ASP A 292 -0.60 10.81 -41.49
CA ASP A 292 0.68 11.08 -40.81
C ASP A 292 1.22 9.77 -40.26
N SER A 293 2.13 9.16 -41.00
CA SER A 293 2.74 7.88 -40.59
C SER A 293 3.95 8.12 -39.66
N SER A 294 3.98 7.38 -38.56
CA SER A 294 5.11 7.41 -37.61
C SER A 294 6.42 7.02 -38.30
N ARG A 295 7.53 7.58 -37.86
CA ARG A 295 8.84 7.27 -38.43
C ARG A 295 9.21 5.80 -38.15
N PRO A 296 9.82 5.09 -39.13
CA PRO A 296 10.24 3.70 -38.94
C PRO A 296 11.09 3.50 -37.68
N GLY A 297 10.73 2.52 -36.86
CA GLY A 297 11.49 2.16 -35.65
C GLY A 297 11.34 3.13 -34.47
N LYS A 298 10.43 4.10 -34.51
CA LYS A 298 10.16 5.03 -33.39
C LYS A 298 8.70 4.91 -32.89
N PRO A 299 8.37 3.92 -32.07
CA PRO A 299 7.03 3.74 -31.52
C PRO A 299 6.57 4.91 -30.65
N THR A 300 7.49 5.73 -30.16
CA THR A 300 7.17 6.90 -29.32
C THR A 300 6.43 8.03 -30.07
N ASP A 301 6.28 7.93 -31.37
CA ASP A 301 5.60 8.97 -32.16
C ASP A 301 4.07 8.95 -31.96
N ASN A 302 3.48 7.78 -31.58
CA ASN A 302 2.03 7.66 -31.33
C ASN A 302 1.68 7.20 -29.88
N PRO A 303 2.07 7.93 -28.83
CA PRO A 303 1.92 7.48 -27.44
C PRO A 303 0.47 7.52 -26.92
N PHE A 304 -0.44 8.24 -27.59
CA PHE A 304 -1.83 8.32 -27.16
C PHE A 304 -2.55 7.01 -27.42
N ILE A 305 -2.40 6.45 -28.61
CA ILE A 305 -2.99 5.18 -28.95
C ILE A 305 -2.31 4.01 -28.20
N GLU A 306 -1.00 4.08 -28.00
CA GLU A 306 -0.30 3.06 -27.18
C GLU A 306 -0.85 3.01 -25.74
N SER A 307 -1.04 4.19 -25.12
CA SER A 307 -1.61 4.29 -23.78
C SER A 307 -3.07 3.82 -23.74
N PHE A 308 -3.84 4.12 -24.79
CA PHE A 308 -5.22 3.67 -24.97
C PHE A 308 -5.26 2.15 -25.11
N ASN A 309 -4.48 1.58 -26.01
CA ASN A 309 -4.40 0.14 -26.26
C ASN A 309 -3.93 -0.63 -25.03
N GLY A 310 -3.02 -0.06 -24.25
CA GLY A 310 -2.63 -0.62 -22.94
C GLY A 310 -3.81 -0.68 -21.99
N SER A 311 -4.66 0.36 -21.95
CA SER A 311 -5.87 0.36 -21.12
C SER A 311 -6.92 -0.63 -21.65
N LEU A 312 -7.14 -0.69 -22.96
CA LEU A 312 -8.05 -1.64 -23.60
C LEU A 312 -7.64 -3.08 -23.28
N ARG A 313 -6.36 -3.39 -23.39
CA ARG A 313 -5.83 -4.72 -23.07
C ARG A 313 -6.03 -5.07 -21.61
N ASP A 314 -5.72 -4.16 -20.70
CA ASP A 314 -5.78 -4.38 -19.26
C ASP A 314 -7.23 -4.42 -18.71
N GLU A 315 -8.12 -3.62 -19.28
CA GLU A 315 -9.47 -3.39 -18.75
C GLU A 315 -10.56 -4.15 -19.53
N CYS A 316 -10.24 -4.73 -20.71
CA CYS A 316 -11.19 -5.48 -21.53
C CYS A 316 -10.60 -6.82 -22.03
N LEU A 317 -9.54 -6.79 -22.84
CA LEU A 317 -9.08 -8.00 -23.52
C LEU A 317 -8.58 -9.08 -22.53
N ASN A 318 -7.79 -8.71 -21.53
CA ASN A 318 -7.25 -9.66 -20.55
C ASN A 318 -8.28 -10.18 -19.52
N ILE A 319 -9.47 -9.60 -19.50
CA ILE A 319 -10.52 -9.96 -18.53
C ILE A 319 -11.54 -10.91 -19.13
N HIS A 320 -11.75 -10.83 -20.45
CA HIS A 320 -12.80 -11.57 -21.14
C HIS A 320 -12.25 -12.76 -21.94
N TRP A 321 -13.05 -13.81 -22.02
CA TRP A 321 -12.91 -14.89 -22.97
C TRP A 321 -13.78 -14.60 -24.17
N PHE A 322 -13.28 -14.81 -25.41
CA PHE A 322 -13.96 -14.53 -26.64
C PHE A 322 -14.33 -15.85 -27.34
N LEU A 323 -15.61 -16.16 -27.39
CA LEU A 323 -16.09 -17.47 -27.86
C LEU A 323 -16.29 -17.53 -29.39
N SER A 324 -16.79 -16.44 -29.99
CA SER A 324 -17.01 -16.30 -31.44
C SER A 324 -16.36 -15.03 -31.95
N LEU A 325 -16.43 -14.76 -33.26
CA LEU A 325 -15.89 -13.51 -33.82
C LEU A 325 -16.80 -12.30 -33.54
N GLU A 326 -18.06 -12.51 -33.24
CA GLU A 326 -19.04 -11.46 -32.91
C GLU A 326 -18.90 -11.02 -31.43
N ASP A 327 -18.59 -11.95 -30.55
CA ASP A 327 -18.44 -11.70 -29.12
C ASP A 327 -17.40 -10.61 -28.77
N PRO A 328 -16.20 -10.53 -29.43
CA PRO A 328 -15.32 -9.39 -29.23
C PRO A 328 -15.94 -8.04 -29.52
N GLN A 329 -16.73 -7.90 -30.60
CA GLN A 329 -17.30 -6.61 -30.96
C GLN A 329 -18.25 -6.09 -29.89
N ASP A 330 -19.12 -6.94 -29.34
CA ASP A 330 -20.07 -6.56 -28.29
C ASP A 330 -19.37 -6.11 -27.02
N LYS A 331 -18.34 -6.85 -26.61
CA LYS A 331 -17.54 -6.52 -25.42
C LYS A 331 -16.72 -5.24 -25.60
N LEU A 332 -16.14 -5.04 -26.77
CA LEU A 332 -15.41 -3.85 -27.14
C LEU A 332 -16.33 -2.61 -27.22
N ASP A 333 -17.53 -2.75 -27.75
CA ASP A 333 -18.51 -1.66 -27.81
C ASP A 333 -19.02 -1.28 -26.41
N ASN A 334 -19.23 -2.25 -25.53
CA ASN A 334 -19.57 -2.00 -24.14
C ASN A 334 -18.43 -1.26 -23.44
N TRP A 335 -17.19 -1.75 -23.57
CA TRP A 335 -16.01 -1.11 -22.98
C TRP A 335 -15.79 0.30 -23.56
N ARG A 336 -15.99 0.53 -24.85
CA ARG A 336 -15.92 1.86 -25.48
C ARG A 336 -16.90 2.84 -24.86
N ARG A 337 -18.16 2.39 -24.61
CA ARG A 337 -19.18 3.22 -23.93
C ARG A 337 -18.73 3.59 -22.51
N GLU A 338 -18.25 2.62 -21.73
CA GLU A 338 -17.73 2.87 -20.40
C GLU A 338 -16.51 3.78 -20.41
N TYR A 339 -15.58 3.58 -21.36
CA TYR A 339 -14.40 4.41 -21.55
C TYR A 339 -14.76 5.87 -21.81
N ASN A 340 -15.70 6.13 -22.67
CA ASN A 340 -16.09 7.48 -23.04
C ASN A 340 -16.98 8.18 -21.99
N HIS A 341 -17.83 7.44 -21.26
CA HIS A 341 -18.84 8.03 -20.38
C HIS A 341 -18.56 7.88 -18.88
N GLU A 342 -17.78 6.91 -18.48
CA GLU A 342 -17.55 6.62 -17.06
C GLU A 342 -16.07 6.74 -16.64
N ARG A 343 -15.13 6.44 -17.54
CA ARG A 343 -13.72 6.43 -17.23
C ARG A 343 -13.16 7.85 -17.18
N THR A 344 -12.66 8.22 -16.00
CA THR A 344 -12.06 9.55 -15.80
C THR A 344 -10.60 9.60 -16.23
N HIS A 345 -10.17 10.75 -16.75
CA HIS A 345 -8.83 11.01 -17.25
C HIS A 345 -8.19 12.19 -16.53
N SER A 346 -7.04 11.98 -15.92
CA SER A 346 -6.29 13.05 -15.25
C SER A 346 -5.84 14.16 -16.20
N SER A 347 -5.62 13.83 -17.50
CA SER A 347 -5.29 14.82 -18.54
C SER A 347 -6.49 15.68 -18.94
N LEU A 348 -7.70 15.33 -18.53
CA LEU A 348 -8.94 16.05 -18.76
C LEU A 348 -9.53 16.59 -17.45
N ASN A 349 -8.70 16.93 -16.48
CA ASN A 349 -9.14 17.39 -15.15
C ASN A 349 -10.11 16.43 -14.46
N ASP A 350 -9.84 15.12 -14.55
CA ASP A 350 -10.66 14.04 -14.01
C ASP A 350 -12.08 13.95 -14.59
N MET A 351 -12.31 14.58 -15.77
CA MET A 351 -13.52 14.39 -16.56
C MET A 351 -13.43 13.12 -17.41
N THR A 352 -14.58 12.62 -17.84
CA THR A 352 -14.67 11.63 -18.91
C THR A 352 -14.54 12.32 -20.27
N PRO A 353 -14.16 11.61 -21.34
CA PRO A 353 -14.12 12.19 -22.70
C PRO A 353 -15.43 12.88 -23.11
N ALA A 354 -16.57 12.25 -22.84
CA ALA A 354 -17.89 12.81 -23.16
C ALA A 354 -18.23 14.08 -22.36
N GLU A 355 -17.83 14.16 -21.09
CA GLU A 355 -18.00 15.36 -20.27
C GLU A 355 -17.10 16.49 -20.77
N PHE A 356 -15.86 16.17 -21.11
CA PHE A 356 -14.91 17.14 -21.64
C PHE A 356 -15.41 17.76 -22.96
N ILE A 357 -15.88 16.94 -23.91
CA ILE A 357 -16.43 17.44 -25.16
C ILE A 357 -17.66 18.33 -24.91
N ARG A 358 -18.54 17.94 -23.96
CA ARG A 358 -19.68 18.78 -23.59
C ARG A 358 -19.29 20.11 -22.95
N SER A 359 -18.19 20.15 -22.17
CA SER A 359 -17.73 21.41 -21.57
C SER A 359 -17.25 22.39 -22.63
N LEU A 360 -16.55 21.92 -23.67
CA LEU A 360 -16.07 22.75 -24.76
C LEU A 360 -17.24 23.41 -25.54
N ARG A 361 -18.33 22.67 -25.79
CA ARG A 361 -19.52 23.22 -26.51
C ARG A 361 -20.23 24.31 -25.71
N LYS A 362 -20.23 24.20 -24.36
CA LYS A 362 -20.82 25.25 -23.52
C LYS A 362 -20.00 26.52 -23.47
N ASP A 363 -18.66 26.39 -23.64
CA ASP A 363 -17.76 27.55 -23.69
C ASP A 363 -17.80 28.25 -25.04
N GLU A 364 -18.24 27.56 -26.14
CA GLU A 364 -18.46 28.14 -27.46
C GLU A 364 -19.81 28.89 -27.56
N ASP A 365 -20.77 28.59 -26.69
CA ASP A 365 -22.11 29.21 -26.64
C ASP A 365 -22.17 30.44 -25.72
N LEU A 366 -21.05 30.81 -25.02
CA LEU A 366 -20.89 31.99 -24.17
C LEU A 366 -20.05 33.08 -24.84
#